data_60402ff7fa2171773fd0ba26544a2c73
#
_entry.id   60402ff7fa2171773fd0ba26544a2c73
#
_cell.length_a   1.000
_cell.length_b   1.000
_cell.length_c   1.000
_cell.angle_alpha   90.00
_cell.angle_beta   90.00
_cell.angle_gamma   90.00
#
_symmetry.space_group_name_H-M   'P 1'
#
loop_
_entity.id
_entity.type
_entity.pdbx_description
1 polymer ?
#
loop_
_entity_poly.entity_id
_entity_poly.type
_entity_poly.pdbx_seq_one_letter_code
_entity_poly.pdbx_strand_id
1 'polypeptide(L)'
;VMIQDVFKKTLIDIHGGGLDLKFPHHENEIAQCEVCNDTHLANIWVHNGMININGIKMSKSLGNVWWAKDLIANHGGNLTRWLMISTHYRAPLNLNEEAFSTSKKELDKIAAAYKQACVKLALSNAKETTAFDETYTSFIDALNDDLNTPNAISVVYEVVKKINQAVRQREIDVENLAVLVHTLEKMLYILGIEFDKITMSEEDKEMYQNWRSAVKEKDFETADTLRAALIEKGIL
;
A
#
# COMPACT_ATOMS: atom_id res chain seq x y z
N VAL A 1 35.64 7.38 -7.16
CA VAL A 1 36.44 6.22 -6.73
C VAL A 1 35.56 5.18 -6.05
N MET A 2 34.91 5.44 -4.87
CA MET A 2 34.12 4.43 -4.15
C MET A 2 32.99 3.80 -4.99
N ILE A 3 32.22 4.60 -5.74
CA ILE A 3 31.15 4.11 -6.64
C ILE A 3 31.75 3.17 -7.70
N GLN A 4 32.84 3.56 -8.33
CA GLN A 4 33.53 2.75 -9.33
C GLN A 4 34.11 1.45 -8.75
N ASP A 5 34.64 1.52 -7.53
CA ASP A 5 35.19 0.34 -6.85
C ASP A 5 34.11 -0.68 -6.51
N VAL A 6 32.92 -0.23 -6.14
CA VAL A 6 31.78 -1.12 -5.80
C VAL A 6 31.10 -1.64 -7.04
N PHE A 7 30.68 -0.76 -7.96
CA PHE A 7 29.90 -1.13 -9.14
C PHE A 7 30.72 -1.59 -10.31
N LYS A 8 32.04 -1.38 -10.29
CA LYS A 8 32.97 -1.66 -11.42
C LYS A 8 32.56 -0.98 -12.72
N LYS A 9 31.85 0.15 -12.61
CA LYS A 9 31.35 0.99 -13.71
C LYS A 9 31.57 2.46 -13.37
N THR A 10 31.71 3.29 -14.37
CA THR A 10 31.76 4.75 -14.24
C THR A 10 30.38 5.37 -14.24
N LEU A 11 29.46 4.80 -15.02
CA LEU A 11 28.06 5.22 -15.12
C LEU A 11 27.17 4.24 -14.39
N ILE A 12 26.35 4.73 -13.44
CA ILE A 12 25.35 3.96 -12.72
C ILE A 12 23.93 4.27 -13.25
N ASP A 13 22.98 3.41 -12.98
CA ASP A 13 21.63 3.57 -13.50
C ASP A 13 20.88 4.68 -12.76
N ILE A 14 20.89 4.65 -11.41
CA ILE A 14 20.12 5.58 -10.57
C ILE A 14 21.02 6.07 -9.43
N HIS A 15 21.01 7.40 -9.20
CA HIS A 15 21.57 8.03 -8.02
C HIS A 15 20.52 8.91 -7.36
N GLY A 16 20.37 8.81 -6.05
CA GLY A 16 19.31 9.52 -5.34
C GLY A 16 19.71 10.08 -3.98
N GLY A 17 18.93 11.03 -3.50
CA GLY A 17 19.09 11.62 -2.18
C GLY A 17 18.00 12.62 -1.85
N GLY A 18 18.12 13.30 -0.72
CA GLY A 18 17.24 14.40 -0.36
C GLY A 18 17.46 15.63 -1.25
N LEU A 19 16.45 16.47 -1.38
CA LEU A 19 16.54 17.72 -2.12
C LEU A 19 17.67 18.63 -1.64
N ASP A 20 18.04 18.55 -0.37
CA ASP A 20 19.13 19.30 0.23
C ASP A 20 20.53 18.86 -0.25
N LEU A 21 20.65 17.66 -0.81
CA LEU A 21 21.89 17.16 -1.40
C LEU A 21 22.07 17.60 -2.87
N LYS A 22 21.02 18.08 -3.53
CA LYS A 22 21.10 18.49 -4.93
C LYS A 22 22.23 19.47 -5.16
N PHE A 23 22.35 20.48 -4.29
CA PHE A 23 23.44 21.44 -4.31
C PHE A 23 23.95 21.70 -2.88
N PRO A 24 25.29 21.70 -2.65
CA PRO A 24 26.36 21.51 -3.65
C PRO A 24 26.80 20.03 -3.82
N HIS A 25 26.24 19.06 -3.08
CA HIS A 25 26.81 17.71 -2.96
C HIS A 25 26.76 16.95 -4.30
N HIS A 26 25.57 16.74 -4.87
CA HIS A 26 25.41 16.00 -6.12
C HIS A 26 26.01 16.74 -7.33
N GLU A 27 25.94 18.06 -7.37
CA GLU A 27 26.63 18.85 -8.40
C GLU A 27 28.15 18.64 -8.36
N ASN A 28 28.71 18.55 -7.16
CA ASN A 28 30.17 18.26 -7.02
C ASN A 28 30.48 16.81 -7.44
N GLU A 29 29.61 15.85 -7.16
CA GLU A 29 29.79 14.46 -7.63
C GLU A 29 29.75 14.36 -9.15
N ILE A 30 28.84 15.09 -9.80
CA ILE A 30 28.75 15.20 -11.26
C ILE A 30 30.05 15.77 -11.80
N ALA A 31 30.47 16.94 -11.30
CA ALA A 31 31.69 17.62 -11.77
C ALA A 31 32.91 16.73 -11.60
N GLN A 32 33.08 16.05 -10.46
CA GLN A 32 34.20 15.12 -10.22
C GLN A 32 34.18 13.94 -11.21
N CYS A 33 33.00 13.39 -11.49
CA CYS A 33 32.87 12.25 -12.42
C CYS A 33 33.20 12.67 -13.85
N GLU A 34 32.69 13.79 -14.31
CA GLU A 34 32.92 14.31 -15.66
C GLU A 34 34.41 14.65 -15.87
N VAL A 35 35.03 15.34 -14.91
CA VAL A 35 36.46 15.69 -15.03
C VAL A 35 37.37 14.45 -14.99
N CYS A 36 37.05 13.45 -14.16
CA CYS A 36 37.92 12.28 -14.00
C CYS A 36 37.68 11.17 -15.02
N ASN A 37 36.49 11.04 -15.55
CA ASN A 37 36.06 9.88 -16.33
C ASN A 37 35.50 10.24 -17.71
N ASP A 38 35.36 11.52 -18.02
CA ASP A 38 34.76 12.02 -19.27
C ASP A 38 33.36 11.36 -19.54
N THR A 39 32.58 11.19 -18.47
CA THR A 39 31.24 10.59 -18.52
C THR A 39 30.35 11.07 -17.37
N HIS A 40 29.03 10.94 -17.53
CA HIS A 40 28.09 11.23 -16.47
C HIS A 40 28.14 10.19 -15.34
N LEU A 41 27.79 10.60 -14.12
CA LEU A 41 27.77 9.71 -12.96
C LEU A 41 26.56 8.76 -13.00
N ALA A 42 25.37 9.28 -13.33
CA ALA A 42 24.13 8.50 -13.33
C ALA A 42 23.22 8.87 -14.49
N ASN A 43 22.44 7.88 -14.97
CA ASN A 43 21.42 8.11 -16.00
C ASN A 43 20.18 8.82 -15.42
N ILE A 44 19.80 8.49 -14.19
CA ILE A 44 18.62 9.01 -13.53
C ILE A 44 18.99 9.54 -12.14
N TRP A 45 18.53 10.74 -11.85
CA TRP A 45 18.68 11.40 -10.55
C TRP A 45 17.33 11.51 -9.87
N VAL A 46 17.22 10.98 -8.64
CA VAL A 46 15.99 11.03 -7.85
C VAL A 46 16.23 11.86 -6.58
N HIS A 47 15.45 12.95 -6.43
CA HIS A 47 15.52 13.79 -5.24
C HIS A 47 14.18 13.79 -4.50
N ASN A 48 14.17 13.24 -3.28
CA ASN A 48 12.99 13.21 -2.44
C ASN A 48 12.86 14.45 -1.55
N GLY A 49 11.63 14.79 -1.21
CA GLY A 49 11.28 15.84 -0.28
C GLY A 49 11.77 15.55 1.15
N MET A 50 11.73 16.55 1.99
CA MET A 50 12.17 16.45 3.37
C MET A 50 11.09 15.81 4.25
N ILE A 51 11.52 15.09 5.29
CA ILE A 51 10.61 14.61 6.35
C ILE A 51 10.63 15.63 7.49
N ASN A 52 9.44 16.07 7.87
CA ASN A 52 9.21 16.92 9.02
C ASN A 52 8.51 16.13 10.12
N ILE A 53 8.80 16.46 11.37
CA ILE A 53 8.09 15.96 12.54
C ILE A 53 7.38 17.13 13.18
N ASN A 54 6.03 17.10 13.22
CA ASN A 54 5.21 18.20 13.72
C ASN A 54 5.58 19.57 13.08
N GLY A 55 5.80 19.58 11.76
CA GLY A 55 6.17 20.77 11.00
C GLY A 55 7.64 21.20 11.09
N ILE A 56 8.47 20.54 11.89
CA ILE A 56 9.89 20.85 12.06
C ILE A 56 10.73 19.82 11.29
N LYS A 57 11.72 20.27 10.52
CA LYS A 57 12.64 19.40 9.79
C LYS A 57 13.24 18.34 10.73
N MET A 58 13.09 17.05 10.35
CA MET A 58 13.73 15.96 11.09
C MET A 58 15.24 16.04 10.97
N SER A 59 15.95 16.11 12.10
CA SER A 59 17.42 16.08 12.10
C SER A 59 17.99 15.51 13.38
N LYS A 60 19.18 14.90 13.28
CA LYS A 60 19.90 14.36 14.44
C LYS A 60 20.27 15.44 15.44
N SER A 61 20.62 16.65 14.97
CA SER A 61 21.01 17.78 15.81
C SER A 61 19.87 18.31 16.67
N LEU A 62 18.62 18.17 16.22
CA LEU A 62 17.42 18.56 16.97
C LEU A 62 16.90 17.43 17.87
N GLY A 63 17.45 16.22 17.76
CA GLY A 63 17.01 15.07 18.56
C GLY A 63 15.59 14.55 18.22
N ASN A 64 14.98 15.05 17.14
CA ASN A 64 13.62 14.71 16.73
C ASN A 64 13.57 13.59 15.67
N VAL A 65 14.54 12.68 15.68
CA VAL A 65 14.62 11.59 14.68
C VAL A 65 13.67 10.45 15.07
N TRP A 66 12.80 10.08 14.12
CA TRP A 66 12.01 8.86 14.18
C TRP A 66 12.66 7.79 13.28
N TRP A 67 13.10 6.71 13.91
CA TRP A 67 13.75 5.64 13.16
C TRP A 67 12.73 4.76 12.48
N ALA A 68 12.96 4.41 11.22
CA ALA A 68 12.06 3.54 10.46
C ALA A 68 11.79 2.21 11.15
N LYS A 69 12.81 1.61 11.80
CA LYS A 69 12.67 0.39 12.58
C LYS A 69 11.66 0.51 13.72
N ASP A 70 11.65 1.68 14.40
CA ASP A 70 10.76 1.92 15.52
C ASP A 70 9.33 2.23 15.04
N LEU A 71 9.20 2.93 13.91
CA LEU A 71 7.89 3.12 13.25
C LEU A 71 7.28 1.79 12.85
N ILE A 72 8.06 0.89 12.23
CA ILE A 72 7.59 -0.43 11.84
C ILE A 72 7.23 -1.28 13.06
N ALA A 73 8.04 -1.24 14.12
CA ALA A 73 7.76 -1.99 15.35
C ALA A 73 6.49 -1.51 16.06
N ASN A 74 6.23 -0.20 16.07
CA ASN A 74 5.10 0.40 16.77
C ASN A 74 3.80 0.43 15.96
N HIS A 75 3.89 0.56 14.64
CA HIS A 75 2.74 0.82 13.76
C HIS A 75 2.53 -0.25 12.68
N GLY A 76 3.48 -1.15 12.50
CA GLY A 76 3.47 -2.15 11.43
C GLY A 76 3.99 -1.62 10.09
N GLY A 77 4.39 -2.56 9.22
CA GLY A 77 4.97 -2.25 7.92
C GLY A 77 4.00 -1.54 6.98
N ASN A 78 2.77 -2.04 6.89
CA ASN A 78 1.75 -1.49 6.01
C ASN A 78 1.43 -0.01 6.31
N LEU A 79 1.21 0.33 7.60
CA LEU A 79 0.89 1.71 7.97
C LEU A 79 2.07 2.65 7.76
N THR A 80 3.28 2.20 8.12
CA THR A 80 4.49 2.98 7.89
C THR A 80 4.71 3.26 6.41
N ARG A 81 4.55 2.25 5.56
CA ARG A 81 4.68 2.39 4.10
C ARG A 81 3.60 3.27 3.51
N TRP A 82 2.33 3.03 3.87
CA TRP A 82 1.21 3.83 3.39
C TRP A 82 1.40 5.31 3.68
N LEU A 83 1.80 5.64 4.89
CA LEU A 83 2.10 7.02 5.27
C LEU A 83 3.19 7.65 4.40
N MET A 84 4.27 6.89 4.09
CA MET A 84 5.36 7.40 3.24
C MET A 84 4.93 7.65 1.80
N ILE A 85 4.06 6.81 1.24
CA ILE A 85 3.60 6.93 -0.16
C ILE A 85 2.32 7.77 -0.32
N SER A 86 1.71 8.22 0.78
CA SER A 86 0.52 9.09 0.74
C SER A 86 0.80 10.48 0.16
N THR A 87 2.07 10.88 0.15
CA THR A 87 2.54 12.14 -0.40
C THR A 87 3.52 11.84 -1.55
N HIS A 88 3.48 12.67 -2.60
CA HIS A 88 4.44 12.54 -3.71
C HIS A 88 5.87 12.65 -3.19
N TYR A 89 6.78 11.78 -3.63
CA TYR A 89 8.13 11.69 -3.07
C TYR A 89 8.94 13.00 -3.14
N ARG A 90 8.63 13.90 -4.10
CA ARG A 90 9.27 15.24 -4.19
C ARG A 90 8.74 16.24 -3.18
N ALA A 91 7.56 16.00 -2.60
CA ALA A 91 6.93 16.91 -1.65
C ALA A 91 7.41 16.62 -0.21
N PRO A 92 7.44 17.64 0.67
CA PRO A 92 7.72 17.41 2.08
C PRO A 92 6.64 16.54 2.73
N LEU A 93 7.06 15.55 3.50
CA LEU A 93 6.16 14.71 4.30
C LEU A 93 6.20 15.16 5.76
N ASN A 94 5.04 15.45 6.35
CA ASN A 94 4.94 15.81 7.76
C ASN A 94 4.39 14.64 8.58
N LEU A 95 5.24 14.06 9.42
CA LEU A 95 4.87 12.99 10.34
C LEU A 95 4.30 13.60 11.63
N ASN A 96 3.06 13.29 11.93
CA ASN A 96 2.37 13.65 13.17
C ASN A 96 1.27 12.62 13.46
N GLU A 97 0.68 12.67 14.64
CA GLU A 97 -0.38 11.72 15.05
C GLU A 97 -1.61 11.76 14.13
N GLU A 98 -1.97 12.93 13.62
CA GLU A 98 -3.10 13.10 12.70
C GLU A 98 -2.85 12.36 11.38
N ALA A 99 -1.64 12.47 10.80
CA ALA A 99 -1.24 11.76 9.59
C ALA A 99 -1.29 10.23 9.80
N PHE A 100 -0.80 9.73 10.95
CA PHE A 100 -0.91 8.31 11.30
C PHE A 100 -2.37 7.86 11.46
N SER A 101 -3.18 8.64 12.19
CA SER A 101 -4.60 8.31 12.38
C SER A 101 -5.37 8.28 11.06
N THR A 102 -5.09 9.22 10.16
CA THR A 102 -5.70 9.30 8.83
C THR A 102 -5.29 8.10 7.99
N SER A 103 -4.00 7.84 7.86
CA SER A 103 -3.45 6.70 7.11
C SER A 103 -3.97 5.36 7.64
N LYS A 104 -4.10 5.21 8.96
CA LYS A 104 -4.68 4.01 9.56
C LYS A 104 -6.13 3.82 9.14
N LYS A 105 -6.97 4.86 9.23
CA LYS A 105 -8.37 4.80 8.81
C LYS A 105 -8.54 4.46 7.33
N GLU A 106 -7.62 4.94 6.50
CA GLU A 106 -7.59 4.63 5.07
C GLU A 106 -7.28 3.16 4.83
N LEU A 107 -6.22 2.64 5.42
CA LEU A 107 -5.87 1.22 5.32
C LEU A 107 -6.97 0.31 5.89
N ASP A 108 -7.55 0.66 7.04
CA ASP A 108 -8.63 -0.11 7.66
C ASP A 108 -9.85 -0.22 6.71
N LYS A 109 -10.18 0.85 5.95
CA LYS A 109 -11.24 0.83 4.94
C LYS A 109 -10.92 -0.10 3.76
N ILE A 110 -9.67 -0.06 3.26
CA ILE A 110 -9.23 -0.93 2.18
C ILE A 110 -9.25 -2.39 2.64
N ALA A 111 -8.69 -2.66 3.82
CA ALA A 111 -8.65 -4.00 4.40
C ALA A 111 -10.07 -4.57 4.62
N ALA A 112 -11.00 -3.76 5.11
CA ALA A 112 -12.38 -4.19 5.32
C ALA A 112 -13.08 -4.54 4.00
N ALA A 113 -12.90 -3.74 2.94
CA ALA A 113 -13.47 -4.02 1.63
C ALA A 113 -12.87 -5.30 1.03
N TYR A 114 -11.55 -5.44 1.09
CA TYR A 114 -10.82 -6.63 0.65
C TYR A 114 -11.31 -7.88 1.37
N LYS A 115 -11.37 -7.83 2.71
CA LYS A 115 -11.85 -8.92 3.56
C LYS A 115 -13.26 -9.37 3.17
N GLN A 116 -14.21 -8.43 3.06
CA GLN A 116 -15.58 -8.74 2.68
C GLN A 116 -15.67 -9.41 1.31
N ALA A 117 -14.91 -8.93 0.33
CA ALA A 117 -14.87 -9.50 -1.00
C ALA A 117 -14.28 -10.92 -0.99
N CYS A 118 -13.16 -11.15 -0.30
CA CYS A 118 -12.56 -12.49 -0.17
C CYS A 118 -13.51 -13.51 0.45
N VAL A 119 -14.24 -13.13 1.52
CA VAL A 119 -15.27 -13.98 2.13
C VAL A 119 -16.37 -14.32 1.13
N LYS A 120 -16.85 -13.36 0.33
CA LYS A 120 -17.87 -13.61 -0.71
C LYS A 120 -17.38 -14.56 -1.80
N LEU A 121 -16.16 -14.37 -2.26
CA LEU A 121 -15.52 -15.24 -3.25
C LEU A 121 -15.35 -16.67 -2.72
N ALA A 122 -14.89 -16.80 -1.46
CA ALA A 122 -14.73 -18.10 -0.82
C ALA A 122 -16.05 -18.85 -0.68
N LEU A 123 -17.12 -18.17 -0.27
CA LEU A 123 -18.47 -18.74 -0.16
C LEU A 123 -19.06 -19.16 -1.51
N SER A 124 -18.65 -18.50 -2.59
CA SER A 124 -19.12 -18.78 -3.95
C SER A 124 -18.24 -19.78 -4.69
N ASN A 125 -17.20 -20.33 -4.06
CA ASN A 125 -16.19 -21.18 -4.72
C ASN A 125 -15.66 -20.56 -6.02
N ALA A 126 -15.39 -19.26 -5.98
CA ALA A 126 -14.93 -18.49 -7.12
C ALA A 126 -13.61 -19.04 -7.66
N LYS A 127 -13.48 -19.07 -8.98
CA LYS A 127 -12.23 -19.43 -9.64
C LYS A 127 -11.25 -18.26 -9.58
N GLU A 128 -9.96 -18.59 -9.50
CA GLU A 128 -8.89 -17.58 -9.66
C GLU A 128 -8.94 -17.00 -11.07
N THR A 129 -8.59 -15.71 -11.17
CA THR A 129 -8.51 -14.98 -12.43
C THR A 129 -7.17 -14.28 -12.56
N THR A 130 -6.75 -14.04 -13.78
CA THR A 130 -5.58 -13.19 -14.12
C THR A 130 -6.01 -11.91 -14.83
N ALA A 131 -7.32 -11.71 -15.01
CA ALA A 131 -7.86 -10.51 -15.65
C ALA A 131 -7.79 -9.30 -14.72
N PHE A 132 -7.65 -8.13 -15.33
CA PHE A 132 -7.62 -6.84 -14.64
C PHE A 132 -8.86 -6.02 -14.98
N ASP A 133 -9.35 -5.27 -14.00
CA ASP A 133 -10.30 -4.19 -14.23
C ASP A 133 -9.61 -3.04 -14.99
N GLU A 134 -10.37 -2.28 -15.77
CA GLU A 134 -9.87 -1.15 -16.58
C GLU A 134 -9.06 -0.13 -15.77
N THR A 135 -9.38 0.05 -14.49
CA THR A 135 -8.68 0.96 -13.59
C THR A 135 -7.20 0.62 -13.38
N TYR A 136 -6.80 -0.63 -13.66
CA TYR A 136 -5.38 -1.02 -13.54
C TYR A 136 -4.47 -0.20 -14.46
N THR A 137 -4.94 0.10 -15.69
CA THR A 137 -4.20 0.95 -16.62
C THR A 137 -4.00 2.36 -16.04
N SER A 138 -5.06 2.97 -15.51
CA SER A 138 -4.99 4.29 -14.89
C SER A 138 -4.03 4.31 -13.67
N PHE A 139 -3.98 3.22 -12.91
CA PHE A 139 -3.03 3.07 -11.81
C PHE A 139 -1.58 3.05 -12.29
N ILE A 140 -1.29 2.28 -13.34
CA ILE A 140 0.05 2.22 -13.93
C ILE A 140 0.43 3.58 -14.56
N ASP A 141 -0.50 4.24 -15.24
CA ASP A 141 -0.28 5.57 -15.82
C ASP A 141 0.07 6.60 -14.74
N ALA A 142 -0.59 6.56 -13.59
CA ALA A 142 -0.25 7.42 -12.46
C ALA A 142 1.17 7.16 -11.94
N LEU A 143 1.61 5.90 -11.87
CA LEU A 143 2.98 5.57 -11.46
C LEU A 143 4.02 5.92 -12.54
N ASN A 144 3.66 5.85 -13.81
CA ASN A 144 4.52 6.27 -14.92
C ASN A 144 4.69 7.80 -14.98
N ASP A 145 3.77 8.55 -14.38
CA ASP A 145 3.86 10.00 -14.22
C ASP A 145 4.68 10.37 -12.98
N ASP A 146 6.00 10.19 -13.07
CA ASP A 146 6.97 10.54 -12.02
C ASP A 146 6.67 9.88 -10.65
N LEU A 147 6.24 8.62 -10.65
CA LEU A 147 5.88 7.87 -9.44
C LEU A 147 4.82 8.58 -8.59
N ASN A 148 3.77 9.08 -9.22
CA ASN A 148 2.69 9.81 -8.57
C ASN A 148 1.81 8.88 -7.71
N THR A 149 2.36 8.47 -6.57
CA THR A 149 1.68 7.57 -5.63
C THR A 149 0.36 8.13 -5.09
N PRO A 150 0.18 9.45 -4.83
CA PRO A 150 -1.13 9.98 -4.45
C PRO A 150 -2.22 9.73 -5.50
N ASN A 151 -1.91 9.91 -6.79
CA ASN A 151 -2.86 9.63 -7.86
C ASN A 151 -3.11 8.11 -7.98
N ALA A 152 -2.07 7.29 -7.88
CA ALA A 152 -2.21 5.84 -7.85
C ALA A 152 -3.11 5.36 -6.69
N ILE A 153 -2.96 5.93 -5.49
CA ILE A 153 -3.81 5.67 -4.33
C ILE A 153 -5.27 6.08 -4.59
N SER A 154 -5.51 7.17 -5.32
CA SER A 154 -6.86 7.57 -5.71
C SER A 154 -7.54 6.50 -6.56
N VAL A 155 -6.80 5.86 -7.48
CA VAL A 155 -7.31 4.74 -8.29
C VAL A 155 -7.58 3.50 -7.41
N VAL A 156 -6.74 3.21 -6.39
CA VAL A 156 -7.04 2.15 -5.42
C VAL A 156 -8.40 2.37 -4.76
N TYR A 157 -8.74 3.62 -4.39
CA TYR A 157 -10.06 3.92 -3.82
C TYR A 157 -11.21 3.72 -4.81
N GLU A 158 -10.99 3.93 -6.10
CA GLU A 158 -11.99 3.63 -7.13
C GLU A 158 -12.31 2.14 -7.17
N VAL A 159 -11.27 1.28 -7.14
CA VAL A 159 -11.45 -0.17 -7.08
C VAL A 159 -12.15 -0.59 -5.79
N VAL A 160 -11.76 -0.04 -4.65
CA VAL A 160 -12.42 -0.29 -3.35
C VAL A 160 -13.90 0.10 -3.39
N LYS A 161 -14.23 1.22 -4.06
CA LYS A 161 -15.62 1.63 -4.26
C LYS A 161 -16.39 0.64 -5.12
N LYS A 162 -15.82 0.17 -6.25
CA LYS A 162 -16.41 -0.87 -7.11
C LYS A 162 -16.63 -2.17 -6.32
N ILE A 163 -15.66 -2.62 -5.53
CA ILE A 163 -15.78 -3.78 -4.65
C ILE A 163 -16.95 -3.61 -3.66
N ASN A 164 -17.00 -2.48 -2.95
CA ASN A 164 -18.09 -2.20 -2.01
C ASN A 164 -19.46 -2.16 -2.67
N GLN A 165 -19.56 -1.74 -3.92
CA GLN A 165 -20.80 -1.79 -4.69
C GLN A 165 -21.18 -3.23 -5.06
N ALA A 166 -20.21 -4.01 -5.56
CA ALA A 166 -20.42 -5.40 -5.96
C ALA A 166 -20.89 -6.29 -4.79
N VAL A 167 -20.24 -6.18 -3.62
CA VAL A 167 -20.58 -7.01 -2.44
C VAL A 167 -21.95 -6.69 -1.83
N ARG A 168 -22.55 -5.52 -2.13
CA ARG A 168 -23.87 -5.08 -1.67
C ARG A 168 -24.99 -5.49 -2.60
N GLN A 169 -24.70 -5.96 -3.80
CA GLN A 169 -25.72 -6.41 -4.75
C GLN A 169 -26.45 -7.64 -4.20
N ARG A 170 -27.73 -7.75 -4.52
CA ARG A 170 -28.56 -8.90 -4.14
C ARG A 170 -28.06 -10.19 -4.78
N GLU A 171 -27.68 -10.09 -6.06
CA GLU A 171 -27.02 -11.14 -6.84
C GLU A 171 -25.63 -10.65 -7.18
N ILE A 172 -24.62 -11.33 -6.63
CA ILE A 172 -23.22 -10.93 -6.79
C ILE A 172 -22.71 -11.52 -8.10
N ASP A 173 -22.21 -10.68 -8.98
CA ASP A 173 -21.38 -11.10 -10.10
C ASP A 173 -20.02 -11.54 -9.56
N VAL A 174 -19.88 -12.86 -9.37
CA VAL A 174 -18.70 -13.48 -8.75
C VAL A 174 -17.46 -13.31 -9.64
N GLU A 175 -17.62 -13.39 -10.97
CA GLU A 175 -16.50 -13.24 -11.91
C GLU A 175 -15.96 -11.81 -11.89
N ASN A 176 -16.84 -10.82 -11.95
CA ASN A 176 -16.44 -9.42 -11.85
C ASN A 176 -15.83 -9.11 -10.48
N LEU A 177 -16.38 -9.64 -9.39
CA LEU A 177 -15.81 -9.45 -8.06
C LEU A 177 -14.40 -10.05 -7.96
N ALA A 178 -14.16 -11.23 -8.57
CA ALA A 178 -12.83 -11.84 -8.62
C ALA A 178 -11.82 -10.97 -9.38
N VAL A 179 -12.22 -10.37 -10.50
CA VAL A 179 -11.40 -9.43 -11.28
C VAL A 179 -11.04 -8.19 -10.45
N LEU A 180 -12.00 -7.60 -9.74
CA LEU A 180 -11.77 -6.44 -8.89
C LEU A 180 -10.81 -6.75 -7.73
N VAL A 181 -10.97 -7.90 -7.07
CA VAL A 181 -10.08 -8.33 -5.97
C VAL A 181 -8.67 -8.59 -6.48
N HIS A 182 -8.51 -9.31 -7.60
CA HIS A 182 -7.21 -9.53 -8.23
C HIS A 182 -6.52 -8.21 -8.59
N THR A 183 -7.27 -7.26 -9.16
CA THR A 183 -6.77 -5.92 -9.50
C THR A 183 -6.28 -5.19 -8.26
N LEU A 184 -7.07 -5.19 -7.18
CA LEU A 184 -6.70 -4.56 -5.92
C LEU A 184 -5.43 -5.20 -5.32
N GLU A 185 -5.34 -6.53 -5.30
CA GLU A 185 -4.16 -7.26 -4.81
C GLU A 185 -2.89 -6.85 -5.56
N LYS A 186 -2.97 -6.72 -6.88
CA LYS A 186 -1.81 -6.32 -7.69
C LYS A 186 -1.41 -4.86 -7.48
N MET A 187 -2.37 -3.95 -7.37
CA MET A 187 -2.10 -2.55 -7.03
C MET A 187 -1.43 -2.44 -5.65
N LEU A 188 -1.97 -3.11 -4.64
CA LEU A 188 -1.43 -3.11 -3.29
C LEU A 188 -0.03 -3.73 -3.24
N TYR A 189 0.19 -4.85 -3.95
CA TYR A 189 1.51 -5.48 -4.05
C TYR A 189 2.56 -4.53 -4.62
N ILE A 190 2.24 -3.78 -5.70
CA ILE A 190 3.14 -2.78 -6.29
C ILE A 190 3.44 -1.65 -5.28
N LEU A 191 2.46 -1.23 -4.50
CA LEU A 191 2.65 -0.25 -3.44
C LEU A 191 3.36 -0.82 -2.21
N GLY A 192 3.59 -2.14 -2.15
CA GLY A 192 4.22 -2.85 -1.04
C GLY A 192 3.33 -2.95 0.19
N ILE A 193 2.03 -3.06 -0.01
CA ILE A 193 1.01 -3.28 1.01
C ILE A 193 0.48 -4.70 0.86
N GLU A 194 0.46 -5.46 1.95
CA GLU A 194 0.00 -6.85 1.96
C GLU A 194 -1.06 -7.04 3.05
N PHE A 195 -2.16 -7.67 2.69
CA PHE A 195 -3.17 -8.15 3.63
C PHE A 195 -3.19 -9.68 3.61
N ASP A 196 -3.48 -10.27 4.76
CA ASP A 196 -3.61 -11.71 4.86
C ASP A 196 -4.75 -12.20 3.97
N LYS A 197 -4.46 -13.21 3.15
CA LYS A 197 -5.47 -13.84 2.29
C LYS A 197 -6.44 -14.64 3.15
N ILE A 198 -7.72 -14.32 3.06
CA ILE A 198 -8.74 -15.04 3.80
C ILE A 198 -9.04 -16.34 3.04
N THR A 199 -8.79 -17.45 3.72
CA THR A 199 -9.19 -18.79 3.29
C THR A 199 -10.29 -19.30 4.20
N MET A 200 -11.27 -20.01 3.65
CA MET A 200 -12.38 -20.61 4.42
C MET A 200 -12.40 -22.10 4.14
N SER A 201 -12.34 -22.91 5.20
CA SER A 201 -12.66 -24.33 5.12
C SER A 201 -14.16 -24.55 4.87
N GLU A 202 -14.57 -25.75 4.50
CA GLU A 202 -15.99 -26.07 4.38
C GLU A 202 -16.74 -25.87 5.70
N GLU A 203 -16.10 -26.18 6.83
CA GLU A 203 -16.64 -25.93 8.17
C GLU A 203 -16.84 -24.42 8.43
N ASP A 204 -15.90 -23.58 7.98
CA ASP A 204 -16.01 -22.12 8.13
C ASP A 204 -17.16 -21.56 7.27
N LYS A 205 -17.35 -22.10 6.07
CA LYS A 205 -18.47 -21.74 5.19
C LYS A 205 -19.81 -22.12 5.81
N GLU A 206 -19.90 -23.33 6.36
CA GLU A 206 -21.10 -23.80 7.06
C GLU A 206 -21.38 -22.93 8.30
N MET A 207 -20.38 -22.66 9.12
CA MET A 207 -20.48 -21.76 10.27
C MET A 207 -20.97 -20.37 9.86
N TYR A 208 -20.45 -19.81 8.78
CA TYR A 208 -20.89 -18.52 8.26
C TYR A 208 -22.36 -18.56 7.79
N GLN A 209 -22.78 -19.63 7.11
CA GLN A 209 -24.16 -19.81 6.67
C GLN A 209 -25.10 -19.93 7.87
N ASN A 210 -24.74 -20.73 8.87
CA ASN A 210 -25.50 -20.89 10.12
C ASN A 210 -25.63 -19.56 10.86
N TRP A 211 -24.56 -18.78 10.95
CA TRP A 211 -24.61 -17.42 11.50
C TRP A 211 -25.63 -16.55 10.75
N ARG A 212 -25.59 -16.54 9.40
CA ARG A 212 -26.54 -15.77 8.57
C ARG A 212 -27.98 -16.20 8.78
N SER A 213 -28.23 -17.48 8.97
CA SER A 213 -29.55 -18.04 9.25
C SER A 213 -30.07 -17.63 10.63
N ALA A 214 -29.23 -17.76 11.68
CA ALA A 214 -29.55 -17.32 13.03
C ALA A 214 -29.87 -15.81 13.11
N VAL A 215 -29.09 -14.96 12.41
CA VAL A 215 -29.41 -13.52 12.30
C VAL A 215 -30.74 -13.27 11.64
N LYS A 216 -31.11 -14.03 10.56
CA LYS A 216 -32.36 -13.88 9.86
C LYS A 216 -33.55 -14.33 10.71
N GLU A 217 -33.38 -15.40 11.48
CA GLU A 217 -34.37 -15.98 12.38
C GLU A 217 -34.47 -15.23 13.71
N LYS A 218 -33.61 -14.23 13.93
CA LYS A 218 -33.51 -13.44 15.17
C LYS A 218 -33.14 -14.27 16.41
N ASP A 219 -32.47 -15.40 16.20
CA ASP A 219 -31.81 -16.16 17.27
C ASP A 219 -30.46 -15.48 17.63
N PHE A 220 -30.54 -14.49 18.50
CA PHE A 220 -29.40 -13.67 18.84
C PHE A 220 -28.34 -14.42 19.64
N GLU A 221 -28.71 -15.40 20.47
CA GLU A 221 -27.79 -16.19 21.29
C GLU A 221 -26.87 -17.04 20.39
N THR A 222 -27.46 -17.80 19.46
CA THR A 222 -26.71 -18.59 18.48
C THR A 222 -25.90 -17.67 17.54
N ALA A 223 -26.50 -16.56 17.10
CA ALA A 223 -25.83 -15.61 16.20
C ALA A 223 -24.59 -14.99 16.85
N ASP A 224 -24.65 -14.58 18.13
CA ASP A 224 -23.53 -13.97 18.83
C ASP A 224 -22.39 -15.00 19.08
N THR A 225 -22.74 -16.24 19.41
CA THR A 225 -21.76 -17.33 19.58
C THR A 225 -21.00 -17.62 18.29
N LEU A 226 -21.73 -17.80 17.18
CA LEU A 226 -21.12 -18.04 15.86
C LEU A 226 -20.31 -16.84 15.37
N ARG A 227 -20.81 -15.64 15.64
CA ARG A 227 -20.10 -14.40 15.31
C ARG A 227 -18.76 -14.29 16.03
N ALA A 228 -18.72 -14.60 17.33
CA ALA A 228 -17.48 -14.57 18.09
C ALA A 228 -16.45 -15.54 17.51
N ALA A 229 -16.86 -16.77 17.18
CA ALA A 229 -15.99 -17.77 16.55
C ALA A 229 -15.48 -17.33 15.17
N LEU A 230 -16.33 -16.71 14.35
CA LEU A 230 -15.95 -16.19 13.03
C LEU A 230 -15.00 -14.98 13.12
N ILE A 231 -15.15 -14.13 14.15
CA ILE A 231 -14.22 -13.04 14.45
C ILE A 231 -12.87 -13.57 14.88
N GLU A 232 -12.81 -14.58 15.77
CA GLU A 232 -11.56 -15.21 16.21
C GLU A 232 -10.80 -15.82 15.04
N LYS A 233 -11.49 -16.39 14.06
CA LYS A 233 -10.91 -16.91 12.81
C LYS A 233 -10.56 -15.81 11.78
N GLY A 234 -10.82 -14.55 12.08
CA GLY A 234 -10.57 -13.43 11.16
C GLY A 234 -11.51 -13.36 9.96
N ILE A 235 -12.65 -14.05 9.97
CA ILE A 235 -13.63 -14.10 8.87
C ILE A 235 -14.62 -12.91 8.93
N LEU A 236 -14.99 -12.47 10.12
CA LEU A 236 -15.84 -11.29 10.37
C LEU A 236 -15.09 -10.13 11.01
#